data_574fb0ed96524c28bc6d37fad5844afa
#
_entry.id   574fb0ed96524c28bc6d37fad5844afa
#
_cell.length_a   1.000
_cell.length_b   1.000
_cell.length_c   1.000
_cell.angle_alpha   90.00
_cell.angle_beta   90.00
_cell.angle_gamma   90.00
#
_symmetry.space_group_name_H-M   'P 1'
#
loop_
_entity.id
_entity.type
_entity.pdbx_description
1 polymer ?
#
loop_
_entity_poly.entity_id
_entity_poly.type
_entity_poly.pdbx_seq_one_letter_code
_entity_poly.pdbx_strand_id
1 'polypeptide(L)'
;MLKESMFDKTEAHMKISYKKLWKLLIDKEMMKKDLAEKANISSASIAKLGRNENVNTDILLRICEALECDVSDIMEVVEDTD
;
A
#
# COMPACT_ATOMS: atom_id res chain seq x y z
N MET A 1 16.21 -15.78 17.12
CA MET A 1 16.33 -15.78 16.63
C MET A 1 16.48 -14.83 15.71
N LEU A 2 16.65 -14.98 14.83
CA LEU A 2 16.91 -14.11 13.98
C LEU A 2 16.13 -12.93 14.04
N LYS A 3 15.05 -12.96 14.48
CA LYS A 3 14.28 -11.91 14.51
C LYS A 3 14.74 -10.94 15.37
N GLU A 4 15.43 -11.24 16.35
CA GLU A 4 15.86 -10.32 17.16
C GLU A 4 16.73 -9.40 16.51
N SER A 5 17.57 -9.81 15.70
CA SER A 5 18.47 -8.95 15.09
C SER A 5 17.76 -7.97 14.22
N MET A 6 16.64 -8.35 13.65
CA MET A 6 15.95 -7.46 12.88
C MET A 6 15.44 -6.33 13.63
N PHE A 7 15.02 -6.54 14.82
CA PHE A 7 14.43 -5.48 15.53
C PHE A 7 15.34 -4.69 16.40
N ASP A 8 16.52 -5.18 16.68
CA ASP A 8 17.26 -4.48 17.57
C ASP A 8 18.04 -3.45 16.94
N LYS A 9 18.10 -3.38 15.76
CA LYS A 9 18.90 -2.53 15.25
C LYS A 9 18.42 -1.33 14.80
N THR A 10 19.01 -0.46 14.87
CA THR A 10 18.63 0.77 14.40
C THR A 10 18.86 0.89 12.98
N GLU A 11 19.56 -0.01 12.38
CA GLU A 11 19.78 0.14 11.00
C GLU A 11 18.77 -0.54 10.16
N ALA A 12 18.08 -1.49 10.66
CA ALA A 12 17.16 -2.22 9.83
C ALA A 12 15.76 -1.76 10.10
N HIS A 13 15.22 -0.96 9.26
CA HIS A 13 13.89 -0.45 9.42
C HIS A 13 12.97 -1.05 8.37
N MET A 14 11.72 -1.19 8.73
CA MET A 14 10.72 -1.69 7.81
C MET A 14 9.82 -0.56 7.40
N LYS A 15 9.27 -0.64 6.22
CA LYS A 15 8.33 0.35 5.76
C LYS A 15 7.27 -0.32 4.91
N ILE A 16 6.20 0.41 4.64
CA ILE A 16 5.11 -0.11 3.83
C ILE A 16 5.33 0.26 2.38
N SER A 17 5.03 -0.64 1.50
CA SER A 17 5.07 -0.38 0.07
C SER A 17 3.72 -0.73 -0.53
N TYR A 18 3.21 0.14 -1.39
CA TYR A 18 1.96 -0.12 -2.11
C TYR A 18 2.24 -0.45 -3.58
N LYS A 19 3.45 -0.89 -3.87
CA LYS A 19 3.80 -1.21 -5.25
C LYS A 19 2.85 -2.26 -5.84
N LYS A 20 2.42 -3.19 -5.02
CA LYS A 20 1.51 -4.23 -5.48
C LYS A 20 0.18 -3.64 -5.95
N LEU A 21 -0.27 -2.57 -5.31
CA LEU A 21 -1.50 -1.92 -5.71
C LEU A 21 -1.38 -1.37 -7.12
N TRP A 22 -0.25 -0.73 -7.42
CA TRP A 22 -0.08 -0.13 -8.74
C TRP A 22 0.01 -1.20 -9.81
N LYS A 23 0.62 -2.32 -9.51
CA LYS A 23 0.69 -3.41 -10.46
C LYS A 23 -0.69 -4.00 -10.69
N LEU A 24 -1.50 -4.09 -9.64
CA LEU A 24 -2.84 -4.62 -9.76
C LEU A 24 -3.70 -3.71 -10.64
N LEU A 25 -3.54 -2.40 -10.50
CA LEU A 25 -4.27 -1.48 -11.35
C LEU A 25 -3.89 -1.66 -12.81
N ILE A 26 -2.60 -1.85 -13.08
CA ILE A 26 -2.16 -2.08 -14.44
C ILE A 26 -2.82 -3.33 -15.00
N ASP A 27 -2.84 -4.39 -14.22
CA ASP A 27 -3.46 -5.64 -14.64
C ASP A 27 -4.96 -5.47 -14.92
N LYS A 28 -5.60 -4.58 -14.19
CA LYS A 28 -7.03 -4.35 -14.36
C LYS A 28 -7.30 -3.21 -15.35
N GLU A 29 -6.25 -2.66 -15.93
CA GLU A 29 -6.36 -1.57 -16.87
C GLU A 29 -7.10 -0.38 -16.28
N MET A 30 -6.75 -0.05 -15.05
CA MET A 30 -7.35 1.07 -14.33
C MET A 30 -6.33 2.15 -14.08
N MET A 31 -6.77 3.38 -14.11
CA MET A 31 -5.92 4.50 -13.75
C MET A 31 -6.18 4.88 -12.32
N LYS A 32 -5.28 5.66 -11.74
CA LYS A 32 -5.43 6.07 -10.35
C LYS A 32 -6.75 6.80 -10.13
N LYS A 33 -7.18 7.61 -11.08
CA LYS A 33 -8.43 8.32 -10.89
C LYS A 33 -9.62 7.36 -10.91
N ASP A 34 -9.52 6.28 -11.67
CA ASP A 34 -10.58 5.28 -11.68
C ASP A 34 -10.69 4.62 -10.31
N LEU A 35 -9.54 4.36 -9.68
CA LEU A 35 -9.53 3.78 -8.37
C LEU A 35 -10.15 4.74 -7.36
N ALA A 36 -9.78 6.01 -7.45
CA ALA A 36 -10.31 7.01 -6.52
C ALA A 36 -11.82 7.05 -6.58
N GLU A 37 -12.37 7.00 -7.78
CA GLU A 37 -13.81 7.03 -7.96
C GLU A 37 -14.46 5.74 -7.47
N LYS A 38 -13.90 4.61 -7.85
CA LYS A 38 -14.50 3.35 -7.51
C LYS A 38 -14.44 3.08 -6.01
N ALA A 39 -13.36 3.45 -5.37
CA ALA A 39 -13.20 3.24 -3.95
C ALA A 39 -13.74 4.40 -3.12
N ASN A 40 -14.13 5.47 -3.79
CA ASN A 40 -14.65 6.65 -3.12
C ASN A 40 -13.64 7.21 -2.12
N ILE A 41 -12.43 7.42 -2.59
CA ILE A 41 -11.38 8.01 -1.76
C ILE A 41 -10.87 9.25 -2.47
N SER A 42 -10.25 10.15 -1.72
CA SER A 42 -9.84 11.43 -2.25
C SER A 42 -8.54 11.33 -3.04
N SER A 43 -8.29 12.34 -3.86
CA SER A 43 -7.04 12.37 -4.58
C SER A 43 -5.87 12.56 -3.62
N ALA A 44 -6.11 13.18 -2.46
CA ALA A 44 -5.07 13.29 -1.44
C ALA A 44 -4.66 11.93 -0.92
N SER A 45 -5.62 11.02 -0.75
CA SER A 45 -5.31 9.66 -0.32
C SER A 45 -4.52 8.92 -1.38
N ILE A 46 -4.88 9.11 -2.65
CA ILE A 46 -4.14 8.49 -3.75
C ILE A 46 -2.70 9.01 -3.74
N ALA A 47 -2.49 10.30 -3.52
CA ALA A 47 -1.16 10.85 -3.48
C ALA A 47 -0.33 10.27 -2.34
N LYS A 48 -0.96 10.06 -1.18
CA LYS A 48 -0.25 9.44 -0.06
C LYS A 48 0.17 8.03 -0.40
N LEU A 49 -0.73 7.27 -1.02
CA LEU A 49 -0.41 5.92 -1.42
C LEU A 49 0.76 5.93 -2.42
N GLY A 50 0.79 6.91 -3.31
CA GLY A 50 1.86 7.01 -4.28
C GLY A 50 3.21 7.29 -3.65
N ARG A 51 3.21 7.87 -2.44
CA ARG A 51 4.45 8.14 -1.73
C ARG A 51 4.71 7.12 -0.63
N ASN A 52 3.96 6.05 -0.59
CA ASN A 52 4.06 5.01 0.43
C ASN A 52 3.88 5.58 1.83
N GLU A 53 2.99 6.56 1.96
CA GLU A 53 2.72 7.16 3.24
C GLU A 53 1.56 6.47 3.92
N ASN A 54 1.40 6.72 5.20
CA ASN A 54 0.35 6.08 5.96
C ASN A 54 -1.03 6.59 5.53
N VAL A 55 -1.95 5.67 5.41
CA VAL A 55 -3.36 6.02 5.24
C VAL A 55 -4.08 5.20 6.28
N ASN A 56 -5.30 5.59 6.62
CA ASN A 56 -6.00 4.82 7.64
C ASN A 56 -6.57 3.54 7.03
N THR A 57 -6.92 2.60 7.88
CA THR A 57 -7.36 1.30 7.40
C THR A 57 -8.69 1.37 6.67
N ASP A 58 -9.49 2.41 6.91
CA ASP A 58 -10.72 2.57 6.19
C ASP A 58 -10.43 2.76 4.69
N ILE A 59 -9.38 3.50 4.36
CA ILE A 59 -8.98 3.69 2.97
C ILE A 59 -8.61 2.34 2.37
N LEU A 60 -7.86 1.53 3.12
CA LEU A 60 -7.44 0.23 2.62
C LEU A 60 -8.64 -0.69 2.40
N LEU A 61 -9.62 -0.63 3.29
CA LEU A 61 -10.82 -1.45 3.12
C LEU A 61 -11.60 -1.04 1.89
N ARG A 62 -11.70 0.25 1.64
CA ARG A 62 -12.42 0.72 0.46
C ARG A 62 -11.74 0.28 -0.83
N ILE A 63 -10.42 0.28 -0.84
CA ILE A 63 -9.68 -0.19 -1.99
C ILE A 63 -9.91 -1.68 -2.19
N CYS A 64 -9.83 -2.45 -1.12
CA CYS A 64 -10.04 -3.89 -1.22
C CYS A 64 -11.44 -4.22 -1.71
N GLU A 65 -12.43 -3.47 -1.25
CA GLU A 65 -13.77 -3.67 -1.72
C GLU A 65 -13.89 -3.34 -3.20
N ALA A 66 -13.31 -2.22 -3.61
CA ALA A 66 -13.39 -1.78 -5.00
C ALA A 66 -12.72 -2.75 -5.95
N LEU A 67 -11.61 -3.34 -5.52
CA LEU A 67 -10.84 -4.22 -6.37
C LEU A 67 -11.10 -5.70 -6.09
N GLU A 68 -11.94 -5.97 -5.10
CA GLU A 68 -12.29 -7.35 -4.72
C GLU A 68 -11.04 -8.16 -4.41
N CYS A 69 -10.26 -7.64 -3.50
CA CYS A 69 -9.00 -8.28 -3.14
C CYS A 69 -8.74 -8.12 -1.65
N ASP A 70 -7.62 -8.67 -1.20
CA ASP A 70 -7.25 -8.60 0.20
C ASP A 70 -6.15 -7.56 0.36
N VAL A 71 -5.88 -7.16 1.59
CA VAL A 71 -4.84 -6.20 1.89
C VAL A 71 -3.48 -6.70 1.38
N SER A 72 -3.23 -7.98 1.48
CA SER A 72 -1.94 -8.53 1.03
C SER A 72 -1.75 -8.42 -0.48
N ASP A 73 -2.82 -8.13 -1.21
CA ASP A 73 -2.71 -7.95 -2.65
C ASP A 73 -2.32 -6.53 -3.02
N ILE A 74 -2.39 -5.59 -2.09
CA ILE A 74 -2.15 -4.20 -2.40
C ILE A 74 -1.01 -3.57 -1.60
N MET A 75 -0.55 -4.23 -0.54
CA MET A 75 0.53 -3.66 0.25
C MET A 75 1.40 -4.75 0.84
N GLU A 76 2.58 -4.37 1.25
CA GLU A 76 3.50 -5.30 1.87
C GLU A 76 4.50 -4.53 2.70
N VAL A 77 5.15 -5.22 3.60
CA VAL A 77 6.20 -4.66 4.41
C VAL A 77 7.52 -4.96 3.72
N VAL A 78 8.31 -3.94 3.51
CA VAL A 78 9.60 -4.12 2.86
C VAL A 78 10.67 -3.47 3.71
N GLU A 79 11.89 -3.83 3.47
CA GLU A 79 12.99 -3.29 4.21
C GLU A 79 13.37 -1.93 3.66
N ASP A 80 13.62 -0.98 4.55
CA ASP A 80 14.02 0.35 4.12
C ASP A 80 15.53 0.35 4.08
N THR A 81 16.09 0.24 2.91
CA THR A 81 17.52 0.11 2.77
C THR A 81 18.22 1.40 2.46
N ASP A 82 17.53 2.49 2.47
CA ASP A 82 18.18 3.74 2.27
C ASP A 82 18.68 4.33 3.53
#